data_fb679873fe8707fd8e1034bbbd166f78
#
_entry.id   fb679873fe8707fd8e1034bbbd166f78
#
_cell.length_a   1.000
_cell.length_b   1.000
_cell.length_c   1.000
_cell.angle_alpha   90.00
_cell.angle_beta   90.00
_cell.angle_gamma   90.00
#
_symmetry.space_group_name_H-M   'P 1'
#
loop_
_entity.id
_entity.type
_entity.pdbx_description
1 polymer ?
#
loop_
_entity_poly.entity_id
_entity_poly.type
_entity_poly.pdbx_seq_one_letter_code
_entity_poly.pdbx_strand_id
1 'polypeptide(L)'
;HAGHQFNWEYGGLFMSKAIKKIPSYAIYMPIKNGAMERLFLKIRERYGTIFIKATEFREKREEIFKDRFAFFLAADQNPGDPTNAYWQNYFSKPAPFITGPEVGGIKNDTAIVFVRSKISKRGHYILECTVFCENAATTSRGEITRAFRDFLETIITEEPHNYLWTHRRWKWDYKEEYNNNWIDTKPVK
;
A
#
# COMPACT_ATOMS: atom_id res chain seq x y z
N HIS A 1 -4.00 3.99 -0.46
CA HIS A 1 -2.89 3.12 -0.91
C HIS A 1 -1.77 3.98 -1.48
N ALA A 2 -0.52 3.65 -1.18
CA ALA A 2 0.67 4.34 -1.65
C ALA A 2 1.76 3.36 -2.10
N GLY A 3 2.72 3.87 -2.86
CA GLY A 3 3.96 3.16 -3.15
C GLY A 3 5.11 3.66 -2.26
N HIS A 4 6.21 2.90 -2.23
CA HIS A 4 7.46 3.32 -1.60
C HIS A 4 8.18 4.33 -2.51
N GLN A 5 7.60 5.51 -2.61
CA GLN A 5 8.17 6.64 -3.32
C GLN A 5 9.10 7.44 -2.41
N PHE A 6 9.89 8.34 -3.01
CA PHE A 6 10.82 9.17 -2.29
C PHE A 6 10.20 9.80 -1.03
N ASN A 7 10.89 9.65 0.09
CA ASN A 7 10.45 10.12 1.41
C ASN A 7 9.08 9.62 1.90
N TRP A 8 8.69 8.42 1.50
CA TRP A 8 7.49 7.75 2.00
C TRP A 8 7.42 7.70 3.55
N GLU A 9 8.56 7.76 4.23
CA GLU A 9 8.65 7.88 5.70
C GLU A 9 7.97 9.15 6.25
N TYR A 10 7.77 10.17 5.43
CA TYR A 10 7.00 11.35 5.81
C TYR A 10 5.48 11.16 5.72
N GLY A 11 5.01 9.99 5.30
CA GLY A 11 3.59 9.67 5.21
C GLY A 11 2.83 9.94 6.51
N GLY A 12 3.39 9.57 7.66
CA GLY A 12 2.80 9.86 8.97
C GLY A 12 2.63 11.35 9.25
N LEU A 13 3.62 12.19 8.87
CA LEU A 13 3.53 13.65 8.99
C LEU A 13 2.41 14.23 8.11
N PHE A 14 2.28 13.75 6.88
CA PHE A 14 1.22 14.19 5.98
C PHE A 14 -0.15 13.80 6.50
N MET A 15 -0.31 12.54 6.93
CA MET A 15 -1.56 12.05 7.49
C MET A 15 -2.00 12.85 8.71
N SER A 16 -1.08 13.17 9.63
CA SER A 16 -1.39 13.96 10.82
C SER A 16 -1.87 15.38 10.51
N LYS A 17 -1.42 15.95 9.39
CA LYS A 17 -1.87 17.27 8.92
C LYS A 17 -3.18 17.22 8.13
N ALA A 18 -3.35 16.19 7.30
CA ALA A 18 -4.52 16.05 6.44
C ALA A 18 -5.76 15.56 7.22
N ILE A 19 -5.56 14.68 8.21
CA ILE A 19 -6.65 13.98 8.91
C ILE A 19 -6.54 14.24 10.42
N LYS A 20 -6.88 15.46 10.85
CA LYS A 20 -6.67 15.91 12.24
C LYS A 20 -7.57 15.26 13.30
N LYS A 21 -8.69 14.62 12.90
CA LYS A 21 -9.73 14.13 13.83
C LYS A 21 -10.03 12.64 13.68
N ILE A 22 -9.29 11.93 12.85
CA ILE A 22 -9.51 10.52 12.57
C ILE A 22 -8.23 9.76 12.93
N PRO A 23 -8.30 8.68 13.74
CA PRO A 23 -7.13 7.85 14.01
C PRO A 23 -6.49 7.35 12.72
N SER A 24 -5.19 7.53 12.59
CA SER A 24 -4.41 7.06 11.44
C SER A 24 -3.60 5.84 11.81
N TYR A 25 -3.73 4.79 11.04
CA TYR A 25 -3.03 3.53 11.25
C TYR A 25 -2.12 3.21 10.07
N ALA A 26 -1.01 2.53 10.34
CA ALA A 26 -0.16 1.92 9.32
C ALA A 26 0.24 0.52 9.75
N ILE A 27 0.23 -0.43 8.81
CA ILE A 27 0.67 -1.80 9.05
C ILE A 27 2.14 -1.90 8.65
N TYR A 28 2.96 -2.54 9.48
CA TYR A 28 4.37 -2.75 9.19
C TYR A 28 4.82 -4.17 9.54
N MET A 29 5.89 -4.61 8.87
CA MET A 29 6.60 -5.84 9.22
C MET A 29 7.66 -5.52 10.27
N PRO A 30 7.72 -6.26 11.40
CA PRO A 30 8.71 -6.04 12.45
C PRO A 30 10.15 -6.17 11.93
N ILE A 31 11.02 -5.29 12.36
CA ILE A 31 12.44 -5.32 12.05
C ILE A 31 13.13 -6.29 13.03
N LYS A 32 13.94 -7.22 12.53
CA LYS A 32 14.64 -8.22 13.36
C LYS A 32 15.52 -7.61 14.45
N ASN A 33 16.15 -6.46 14.18
CA ASN A 33 16.95 -5.74 15.17
C ASN A 33 16.05 -4.87 16.04
N GLY A 34 15.83 -5.25 17.29
CA GLY A 34 14.93 -4.55 18.21
C GLY A 34 15.34 -3.11 18.55
N ALA A 35 16.63 -2.75 18.48
CA ALA A 35 17.06 -1.36 18.69
C ALA A 35 16.65 -0.50 17.48
N MET A 36 16.84 -1.00 16.27
CA MET A 36 16.41 -0.33 15.04
C MET A 36 14.88 -0.24 14.97
N GLU A 37 14.17 -1.28 15.34
CA GLU A 37 12.70 -1.25 15.39
C GLU A 37 12.21 -0.12 16.31
N ARG A 38 12.70 -0.04 17.52
CA ARG A 38 12.32 1.03 18.46
C ARG A 38 12.65 2.43 17.94
N LEU A 39 13.82 2.58 17.29
CA LEU A 39 14.20 3.86 16.68
C LEU A 39 13.25 4.28 15.57
N PHE A 40 12.98 3.38 14.62
CA PHE A 40 12.06 3.66 13.51
C PHE A 40 10.62 3.90 13.98
N LEU A 41 10.12 3.12 14.92
CA LEU A 41 8.78 3.35 15.49
C LEU A 41 8.70 4.72 16.16
N LYS A 42 9.69 5.09 17.00
CA LYS A 42 9.72 6.41 17.62
C LYS A 42 9.70 7.57 16.63
N ILE A 43 10.38 7.41 15.48
CA ILE A 43 10.38 8.42 14.41
C ILE A 43 9.03 8.49 13.73
N ARG A 44 8.46 7.33 13.36
CA ARG A 44 7.22 7.21 12.59
C ARG A 44 5.98 7.61 13.40
N GLU A 45 5.92 7.24 14.66
CA GLU A 45 4.81 7.55 15.59
C GLU A 45 4.80 8.99 16.08
N ARG A 46 5.88 9.73 15.86
CA ARG A 46 6.06 11.11 16.32
C ARG A 46 4.90 12.05 15.96
N TYR A 47 4.21 11.75 14.87
CA TYR A 47 3.13 12.57 14.35
C TYR A 47 1.73 11.98 14.59
N GLY A 48 1.62 10.97 15.48
CA GLY A 48 0.35 10.41 15.90
C GLY A 48 -0.20 9.27 15.03
N THR A 49 0.55 8.78 14.04
CA THR A 49 0.19 7.55 13.33
C THR A 49 0.45 6.35 14.23
N ILE A 50 -0.55 5.48 14.36
CA ILE A 50 -0.47 4.24 15.16
C ILE A 50 0.05 3.13 14.25
N PHE A 51 1.21 2.56 14.60
CA PHE A 51 1.81 1.46 13.83
C PHE A 51 1.40 0.11 14.42
N ILE A 52 0.88 -0.76 13.55
CA ILE A 52 0.41 -2.10 13.92
C ILE A 52 1.28 -3.13 13.23
N LYS A 53 1.84 -4.06 14.00
CA LYS A 53 2.56 -5.19 13.42
C LYS A 53 1.63 -6.04 12.57
N ALA A 54 2.07 -6.41 11.39
CA ALA A 54 1.29 -7.25 10.49
C ALA A 54 0.86 -8.57 11.15
N THR A 55 1.67 -9.11 12.06
CA THR A 55 1.39 -10.32 12.85
C THR A 55 0.28 -10.15 13.89
N GLU A 56 0.05 -8.92 14.37
CA GLU A 56 -0.96 -8.57 15.39
C GLU A 56 -2.24 -7.99 14.79
N PHE A 57 -2.22 -7.65 13.50
CA PHE A 57 -3.33 -6.95 12.84
C PHE A 57 -4.66 -7.72 12.93
N ARG A 58 -4.61 -9.06 12.78
CA ARG A 58 -5.80 -9.91 12.83
C ARG A 58 -6.55 -9.78 14.17
N GLU A 59 -5.84 -9.65 15.26
CA GLU A 59 -6.40 -9.54 16.61
C GLU A 59 -6.97 -8.14 16.88
N LYS A 60 -6.27 -7.10 16.36
CA LYS A 60 -6.63 -5.69 16.61
C LYS A 60 -7.68 -5.12 15.66
N ARG A 61 -7.95 -5.81 14.54
CA ARG A 61 -8.80 -5.26 13.46
C ARG A 61 -10.21 -4.89 13.90
N GLU A 62 -10.82 -5.66 14.80
CA GLU A 62 -12.20 -5.42 15.25
C GLU A 62 -12.31 -4.14 16.06
N GLU A 63 -11.31 -3.83 16.86
CA GLU A 63 -11.24 -2.57 17.61
C GLU A 63 -11.01 -1.38 16.67
N ILE A 64 -10.11 -1.53 15.70
CA ILE A 64 -9.76 -0.48 14.74
C ILE A 64 -10.94 -0.09 13.84
N PHE A 65 -11.72 -1.09 13.39
CA PHE A 65 -12.82 -0.88 12.47
C PHE A 65 -14.14 -0.49 13.15
N LYS A 66 -14.13 -0.30 14.48
CA LYS A 66 -15.29 0.11 15.26
C LYS A 66 -15.75 1.54 14.97
N ASP A 67 -14.79 2.42 14.80
CA ASP A 67 -15.00 3.85 14.59
C ASP A 67 -14.41 4.30 13.24
N ARG A 68 -14.50 5.60 12.95
CA ARG A 68 -13.86 6.18 11.75
C ARG A 68 -12.35 6.06 11.85
N PHE A 69 -11.73 5.58 10.80
CA PHE A 69 -10.28 5.36 10.72
C PHE A 69 -9.71 5.77 9.38
N ALA A 70 -8.41 5.94 9.34
CA ALA A 70 -7.64 6.03 8.10
C ALA A 70 -6.48 5.03 8.15
N PHE A 71 -6.34 4.23 7.10
CA PHE A 71 -5.20 3.34 6.91
C PHE A 71 -4.26 3.86 5.83
N PHE A 72 -2.97 3.93 6.16
CA PHE A 72 -1.91 4.14 5.18
C PHE A 72 -1.26 2.80 4.87
N LEU A 73 -1.42 2.34 3.64
CA LEU A 73 -0.95 1.04 3.17
C LEU A 73 0.03 1.23 2.01
N ALA A 74 1.31 0.94 2.24
CA ALA A 74 2.31 0.84 1.19
C ALA A 74 2.18 -0.56 0.54
N ALA A 75 1.51 -0.65 -0.61
CA ALA A 75 1.04 -1.89 -1.20
C ALA A 75 1.76 -2.28 -2.51
N ASP A 76 2.85 -1.62 -2.84
CA ASP A 76 3.62 -1.79 -4.08
C ASP A 76 4.70 -2.87 -4.03
N GLN A 77 4.97 -3.42 -2.85
CA GLN A 77 5.99 -4.46 -2.68
C GLN A 77 5.43 -5.87 -2.82
N ASN A 78 6.35 -6.84 -2.95
CA ASN A 78 6.00 -8.26 -3.03
C ASN A 78 5.33 -8.76 -1.75
N PRO A 79 4.36 -9.68 -1.89
CA PRO A 79 3.94 -10.49 -0.75
C PRO A 79 5.08 -11.38 -0.26
N GLY A 80 5.03 -11.76 1.01
CA GLY A 80 5.96 -12.74 1.58
C GLY A 80 5.78 -14.13 0.95
N ASP A 81 4.51 -14.49 0.71
CA ASP A 81 4.08 -15.70 0.00
C ASP A 81 3.21 -15.30 -1.20
N PRO A 82 3.57 -15.71 -2.44
CA PRO A 82 2.85 -15.37 -3.65
C PRO A 82 1.59 -16.22 -3.90
N THR A 83 1.38 -17.31 -3.15
CA THR A 83 0.30 -18.28 -3.38
C THR A 83 -1.09 -17.67 -3.27
N ASN A 84 -1.29 -16.77 -2.31
CA ASN A 84 -2.56 -16.07 -2.07
C ASN A 84 -2.54 -14.62 -2.54
N ALA A 85 -1.60 -14.27 -3.40
CA ALA A 85 -1.49 -12.94 -3.99
C ALA A 85 -2.39 -12.80 -5.23
N TYR A 86 -2.82 -11.60 -5.54
CA TYR A 86 -3.33 -11.29 -6.86
C TYR A 86 -2.19 -11.17 -7.84
N TRP A 87 -2.33 -11.82 -9.01
CA TRP A 87 -1.35 -11.77 -10.07
C TRP A 87 -1.85 -10.95 -11.25
N GLN A 88 -0.99 -10.10 -11.79
CA GLN A 88 -1.28 -9.27 -12.95
C GLN A 88 0.03 -8.84 -13.62
N ASN A 89 -0.05 -8.34 -14.86
CA ASN A 89 1.10 -7.73 -15.49
C ASN A 89 1.43 -6.40 -14.81
N TYR A 90 2.70 -6.18 -14.54
CA TYR A 90 3.26 -4.94 -14.05
C TYR A 90 4.49 -4.61 -14.89
N PHE A 91 4.45 -3.47 -15.60
CA PHE A 91 5.39 -3.17 -16.67
C PHE A 91 5.54 -4.33 -17.68
N SER A 92 4.42 -4.88 -18.12
CA SER A 92 4.33 -6.00 -19.06
C SER A 92 4.92 -7.33 -18.58
N LYS A 93 5.23 -7.49 -17.29
CA LYS A 93 5.75 -8.73 -16.71
C LYS A 93 4.87 -9.17 -15.53
N PRO A 94 4.50 -10.45 -15.42
CA PRO A 94 3.71 -10.95 -14.30
C PRO A 94 4.34 -10.61 -12.94
N ALA A 95 3.53 -10.09 -12.03
CA ALA A 95 3.97 -9.75 -10.68
C ALA A 95 2.82 -9.95 -9.67
N PRO A 96 3.13 -10.45 -8.45
CA PRO A 96 2.14 -10.63 -7.42
C PRO A 96 1.90 -9.32 -6.64
N PHE A 97 0.64 -9.06 -6.27
CA PHE A 97 0.21 -7.97 -5.42
C PHE A 97 -0.46 -8.51 -4.16
N ILE A 98 -0.27 -7.86 -3.03
CA ILE A 98 -0.92 -8.24 -1.77
C ILE A 98 -2.43 -7.99 -1.87
N THR A 99 -3.23 -8.97 -1.40
CA THR A 99 -4.70 -8.90 -1.46
C THR A 99 -5.33 -8.10 -0.33
N GLY A 100 -4.60 -7.99 0.80
CA GLY A 100 -5.12 -7.39 2.04
C GLY A 100 -5.75 -6.01 1.89
N PRO A 101 -5.14 -5.05 1.18
CA PRO A 101 -5.70 -3.72 0.97
C PRO A 101 -7.06 -3.73 0.31
N GLU A 102 -7.24 -4.49 -0.76
CA GLU A 102 -8.52 -4.60 -1.46
C GLU A 102 -9.55 -5.37 -0.65
N VAL A 103 -9.21 -6.55 -0.16
CA VAL A 103 -10.12 -7.40 0.64
C VAL A 103 -10.58 -6.66 1.90
N GLY A 104 -9.68 -5.96 2.57
CA GLY A 104 -9.99 -5.14 3.73
C GLY A 104 -10.89 -3.94 3.37
N GLY A 105 -10.60 -3.27 2.27
CA GLY A 105 -11.40 -2.16 1.75
C GLY A 105 -12.84 -2.56 1.44
N ILE A 106 -13.01 -3.64 0.67
CA ILE A 106 -14.33 -4.17 0.29
C ILE A 106 -15.12 -4.61 1.53
N LYS A 107 -14.48 -5.37 2.42
CA LYS A 107 -15.14 -5.92 3.62
C LYS A 107 -15.67 -4.82 4.55
N ASN A 108 -14.97 -3.71 4.67
CA ASN A 108 -15.34 -2.61 5.57
C ASN A 108 -15.95 -1.42 4.83
N ASP A 109 -16.24 -1.58 3.55
CA ASP A 109 -16.82 -0.55 2.66
C ASP A 109 -16.15 0.82 2.82
N THR A 110 -14.83 0.83 2.72
CA THR A 110 -14.03 2.05 2.90
C THR A 110 -13.87 2.83 1.60
N ALA A 111 -13.70 4.13 1.70
CA ALA A 111 -13.19 4.91 0.59
C ALA A 111 -11.73 4.52 0.28
N ILE A 112 -11.41 4.39 -0.99
CA ILE A 112 -10.06 4.07 -1.46
C ILE A 112 -9.44 5.32 -2.09
N VAL A 113 -8.28 5.69 -1.58
CA VAL A 113 -7.50 6.85 -2.06
C VAL A 113 -6.10 6.39 -2.46
N PHE A 114 -5.68 6.73 -3.66
CA PHE A 114 -4.31 6.53 -4.12
C PHE A 114 -3.48 7.76 -3.79
N VAL A 115 -2.27 7.54 -3.32
CA VAL A 115 -1.42 8.60 -2.80
C VAL A 115 -0.07 8.60 -3.51
N ARG A 116 0.30 9.74 -4.06
CA ARG A 116 1.59 10.01 -4.70
C ARG A 116 2.37 11.04 -3.93
N SER A 117 3.66 10.79 -3.73
CA SER A 117 4.61 11.77 -3.17
C SER A 117 5.46 12.37 -4.27
N LYS A 118 5.52 13.70 -4.33
CA LYS A 118 6.35 14.46 -5.27
C LYS A 118 7.32 15.39 -4.53
N ILE A 119 8.45 15.68 -5.17
CA ILE A 119 9.38 16.71 -4.74
C ILE A 119 9.11 17.95 -5.58
N SER A 120 8.69 19.06 -4.96
CA SER A 120 8.53 20.34 -5.69
C SER A 120 9.84 21.11 -5.77
N LYS A 121 10.64 21.06 -4.71
CA LYS A 121 12.01 21.57 -4.63
C LYS A 121 12.71 20.93 -3.43
N ARG A 122 14.01 21.11 -3.30
CA ARG A 122 14.79 20.56 -2.18
C ARG A 122 14.12 20.90 -0.83
N GLY A 123 13.79 19.87 -0.04
CA GLY A 123 13.16 20.00 1.27
C GLY A 123 11.65 20.29 1.24
N HIS A 124 11.01 20.34 0.06
CA HIS A 124 9.57 20.58 -0.09
C HIS A 124 8.91 19.42 -0.84
N TYR A 125 7.89 18.84 -0.22
CA TYR A 125 7.20 17.66 -0.71
C TYR A 125 5.70 17.95 -0.85
N ILE A 126 5.10 17.39 -1.87
CA ILE A 126 3.66 17.44 -2.14
C ILE A 126 3.12 16.02 -2.06
N LEU A 127 2.03 15.84 -1.33
CA LEU A 127 1.26 14.62 -1.34
C LEU A 127 -0.01 14.84 -2.16
N GLU A 128 -0.11 14.17 -3.28
CA GLU A 128 -1.29 14.17 -4.13
C GLU A 128 -2.16 12.96 -3.78
N CYS A 129 -3.44 13.22 -3.53
CA CYS A 129 -4.41 12.20 -3.18
C CYS A 129 -5.48 12.13 -4.28
N THR A 130 -5.69 10.96 -4.86
CA THR A 130 -6.72 10.71 -5.87
C THR A 130 -7.72 9.71 -5.30
N VAL A 131 -8.99 10.12 -5.16
CA VAL A 131 -10.05 9.22 -4.75
C VAL A 131 -10.33 8.27 -5.89
N PHE A 132 -10.17 6.96 -5.67
CA PHE A 132 -10.53 5.92 -6.61
C PHE A 132 -12.01 5.59 -6.50
N CYS A 133 -12.49 5.30 -5.29
CA CYS A 133 -13.92 5.10 -5.02
C CYS A 133 -14.26 5.52 -3.59
N GLU A 134 -15.51 5.90 -3.37
CA GLU A 134 -16.02 6.24 -2.03
C GLU A 134 -16.50 5.00 -1.28
N ASN A 135 -16.95 3.96 -1.98
CA ASN A 135 -17.52 2.74 -1.43
C ASN A 135 -16.84 1.53 -2.09
N ALA A 136 -15.86 0.94 -1.42
CA ALA A 136 -15.11 -0.19 -1.96
C ALA A 136 -15.98 -1.45 -2.14
N ALA A 137 -17.07 -1.62 -1.36
CA ALA A 137 -17.99 -2.74 -1.50
C ALA A 137 -18.69 -2.79 -2.86
N THR A 138 -18.73 -1.69 -3.60
CA THR A 138 -19.32 -1.64 -4.96
C THR A 138 -18.36 -2.12 -6.05
N THR A 139 -17.09 -2.35 -5.71
CA THR A 139 -16.07 -2.77 -6.67
C THR A 139 -16.03 -4.29 -6.84
N SER A 140 -15.58 -4.73 -8.01
CA SER A 140 -15.37 -6.15 -8.30
C SER A 140 -14.01 -6.65 -7.82
N ARG A 141 -13.88 -7.98 -7.66
CA ARG A 141 -12.60 -8.61 -7.30
C ARG A 141 -11.47 -8.20 -8.25
N GLY A 142 -10.37 -7.74 -7.70
CA GLY A 142 -9.17 -7.33 -8.43
C GLY A 142 -9.24 -5.92 -9.02
N GLU A 143 -10.36 -5.25 -8.94
CA GLU A 143 -10.56 -3.92 -9.56
C GLU A 143 -9.70 -2.85 -8.88
N ILE A 144 -9.73 -2.78 -7.55
CA ILE A 144 -8.92 -1.83 -6.78
C ILE A 144 -7.43 -2.08 -7.03
N THR A 145 -7.03 -3.36 -7.04
CA THR A 145 -5.63 -3.74 -7.22
C THR A 145 -5.14 -3.47 -8.65
N ARG A 146 -5.98 -3.68 -9.68
CA ARG A 146 -5.65 -3.30 -11.06
C ARG A 146 -5.49 -1.79 -11.21
N ALA A 147 -6.45 -1.03 -10.69
CA ALA A 147 -6.39 0.43 -10.73
C ALA A 147 -5.16 0.97 -9.98
N PHE A 148 -4.81 0.38 -8.84
CA PHE A 148 -3.60 0.75 -8.12
C PHE A 148 -2.33 0.42 -8.90
N ARG A 149 -2.26 -0.72 -9.61
CA ARG A 149 -1.16 -1.06 -10.51
C ARG A 149 -1.02 -0.01 -11.63
N ASP A 150 -2.13 0.38 -12.29
CA ASP A 150 -2.13 1.37 -13.36
C ASP A 150 -1.66 2.74 -12.83
N PHE A 151 -2.12 3.12 -11.64
CA PHE A 151 -1.64 4.30 -10.94
C PHE A 151 -0.13 4.25 -10.68
N LEU A 152 0.40 3.12 -10.17
CA LEU A 152 1.84 2.95 -9.93
C LEU A 152 2.65 3.02 -11.24
N GLU A 153 2.21 2.35 -12.31
CA GLU A 153 2.89 2.40 -13.60
C GLU A 153 2.96 3.83 -14.13
N THR A 154 1.88 4.59 -14.01
CA THR A 154 1.83 6.00 -14.42
C THR A 154 2.85 6.84 -13.67
N ILE A 155 2.80 6.83 -12.34
CA ILE A 155 3.66 7.70 -11.52
C ILE A 155 5.13 7.32 -11.58
N ILE A 156 5.45 6.03 -11.78
CA ILE A 156 6.82 5.55 -11.93
C ILE A 156 7.36 5.91 -13.32
N THR A 157 6.52 5.83 -14.36
CA THR A 157 6.92 6.23 -15.71
C THR A 157 7.20 7.73 -15.78
N GLU A 158 6.39 8.55 -15.13
CA GLU A 158 6.58 10.00 -15.07
C GLU A 158 7.84 10.41 -14.26
N GLU A 159 8.09 9.75 -13.13
CA GLU A 159 9.19 10.07 -12.21
C GLU A 159 9.93 8.80 -11.77
N PRO A 160 10.69 8.12 -12.67
CA PRO A 160 11.32 6.84 -12.36
C PRO A 160 12.37 6.93 -11.24
N HIS A 161 12.97 8.10 -11.05
CA HIS A 161 13.95 8.35 -9.96
C HIS A 161 13.32 8.41 -8.57
N ASN A 162 11.99 8.54 -8.49
CA ASN A 162 11.24 8.67 -7.23
C ASN A 162 10.80 7.32 -6.64
N TYR A 163 11.10 6.20 -7.30
CA TYR A 163 10.70 4.87 -6.86
C TYR A 163 11.84 4.11 -6.16
N LEU A 164 11.48 3.26 -5.19
CA LEU A 164 12.43 2.46 -4.42
C LEU A 164 12.90 1.23 -5.22
N TRP A 165 13.81 1.43 -6.17
CA TRP A 165 14.35 0.38 -7.05
C TRP A 165 15.19 -0.69 -6.33
N THR A 166 15.55 -0.49 -5.07
CA THR A 166 16.27 -1.50 -4.27
C THR A 166 15.38 -2.68 -3.88
N HIS A 167 14.05 -2.54 -4.00
CA HIS A 167 13.13 -3.65 -3.81
C HIS A 167 13.09 -4.55 -5.05
N ARG A 168 13.32 -5.87 -4.85
CA ARG A 168 13.26 -6.86 -5.92
C ARG A 168 11.81 -7.18 -6.30
N ARG A 169 11.17 -6.30 -7.10
CA ARG A 169 9.73 -6.36 -7.40
C ARG A 169 9.31 -7.64 -8.13
N TRP A 170 10.12 -8.17 -9.02
CA TRP A 170 9.89 -9.42 -9.74
C TRP A 170 10.72 -10.55 -9.13
N LYS A 171 10.58 -10.74 -7.84
CA LYS A 171 11.24 -11.81 -7.07
C LYS A 171 10.64 -13.18 -7.39
N TRP A 172 9.33 -13.22 -7.62
CA TRP A 172 8.56 -14.43 -7.81
C TRP A 172 8.25 -14.62 -9.29
N ASP A 173 8.51 -15.82 -9.80
CA ASP A 173 8.08 -16.23 -11.14
C ASP A 173 6.61 -16.65 -11.09
N TYR A 174 5.86 -16.32 -12.15
CA TYR A 174 4.49 -16.77 -12.32
C TYR A 174 4.47 -18.27 -12.63
N LYS A 175 3.49 -18.98 -12.05
CA LYS A 175 3.26 -20.40 -12.25
C LYS A 175 1.78 -20.65 -12.54
N GLU A 176 1.47 -21.75 -13.24
CA GLU A 176 0.09 -22.13 -13.58
C GLU A 176 -0.81 -22.32 -12.35
N GLU A 177 -0.26 -22.75 -11.24
CA GLU A 177 -0.97 -22.88 -9.96
C GLU A 177 -1.60 -21.56 -9.46
N TYR A 178 -1.15 -20.41 -9.98
CA TYR A 178 -1.66 -19.07 -9.64
C TYR A 178 -2.78 -18.58 -10.56
N ASN A 179 -3.20 -19.37 -11.56
CA ASN A 179 -4.23 -18.96 -12.54
C ASN A 179 -5.52 -18.45 -11.90
N ASN A 180 -5.98 -19.07 -10.81
CA ASN A 180 -7.19 -18.64 -10.09
C ASN A 180 -7.04 -17.25 -9.42
N ASN A 181 -5.81 -16.77 -9.28
CA ASN A 181 -5.49 -15.48 -8.70
C ASN A 181 -5.03 -14.45 -9.76
N TRP A 182 -5.11 -14.82 -11.04
CA TRP A 182 -4.88 -13.88 -12.12
C TRP A 182 -6.06 -12.93 -12.24
N ILE A 183 -5.80 -11.64 -12.09
CA ILE A 183 -6.82 -10.58 -12.09
C ILE A 183 -6.70 -9.63 -13.27
N ASP A 184 -5.64 -9.74 -14.09
CA ASP A 184 -5.46 -8.86 -15.24
C ASP A 184 -6.48 -9.17 -16.35
N THR A 185 -6.86 -8.15 -17.10
CA THR A 185 -7.67 -8.29 -18.31
C THR A 185 -6.86 -8.80 -19.50
N LYS A 186 -5.53 -8.67 -19.44
CA LYS A 186 -4.59 -9.18 -20.44
C LYS A 186 -4.07 -10.56 -20.02
N PRO A 187 -3.84 -11.47 -20.97
CA PRO A 187 -3.26 -12.78 -20.66
C PRO A 187 -1.86 -12.66 -20.05
N VAL A 188 -1.41 -13.74 -19.44
CA VAL A 188 -0.02 -13.89 -19.02
C VAL A 188 0.88 -13.80 -20.24
N LYS A 189 1.91 -13.00 -20.19
CA LYS A 189 2.92 -12.88 -21.24
C LYS A 189 4.11 -13.77 -20.98
#